data_12c82411640e55b3c7433e2aa4501278
#
_entry.id   12c82411640e55b3c7433e2aa4501278
#
_cell.length_a   1.000
_cell.length_b   1.000
_cell.length_c   1.000
_cell.angle_alpha   90.00
_cell.angle_beta   90.00
_cell.angle_gamma   90.00
#
_symmetry.space_group_name_H-M   'P 1'
#
loop_
_entity.id
_entity.type
_entity.pdbx_description
1 polymer ?
#
loop_
_entity_poly.entity_id
_entity_poly.type
_entity_poly.pdbx_seq_one_letter_code
_entity_poly.pdbx_strand_id
1 'polypeptide(L)'
;MGGYELVDGRPDSGSLETFRILPPRGRARLLAPASGNELIGSYSTFANGRGFRGAAITSGLWAAVRLGQSDRVLDRRVSLVAHDGVEGSPLRELLESVLHTPDFSIAIRLTSGRPNAKLVVAAISPEGEPFCFAKLAGGPHVAELVRHESRTLADLAAIEHSMVIPEVLFAGDWQGVETLITTALPMRRLPRSAVTAHRASDDLCRLSGMQAAELAASGYWDRMKGRLATLQSSDGPEVGLIESSIEFVEDRWGASEFEFGRGHGDWSRANLGLAGKQLVAIDWERSQADVPRNLDLAHFALIDDGRSAGSRLLDVTLLERHTAELLALAGRSSDRAQALTALAVLEMVVRFAEAVSAGLEANDAKFGPLLRALTLRPVDSVPPSQG
;
A
#
# COMPACT_ATOMS: atom_id res chain seq x y z
N MET A 1 14.69 2.13 25.86
CA MET A 1 14.14 3.34 25.21
C MET A 1 13.64 4.29 26.30
N GLY A 2 14.49 5.09 26.85
CA GLY A 2 14.14 5.97 27.96
C GLY A 2 14.87 7.29 27.77
N GLY A 3 14.35 8.18 26.97
CA GLY A 3 15.00 9.47 26.75
C GLY A 3 14.13 10.50 26.04
N TYR A 4 12.93 10.10 25.55
CA TYR A 4 12.03 11.00 24.82
C TYR A 4 10.60 10.85 25.27
N GLU A 5 9.89 11.97 25.33
CA GLU A 5 8.46 12.03 25.63
C GLU A 5 7.71 12.89 24.61
N LEU A 6 6.49 12.48 24.27
CA LEU A 6 5.56 13.30 23.50
C LEU A 6 4.67 14.06 24.46
N VAL A 7 4.80 15.39 24.49
CA VAL A 7 4.07 16.28 25.37
C VAL A 7 3.02 17.06 24.57
N ASP A 8 1.77 17.05 25.03
CA ASP A 8 0.69 17.84 24.42
C ASP A 8 0.95 19.36 24.61
N GLY A 9 0.79 20.11 23.54
CA GLY A 9 0.95 21.56 23.54
C GLY A 9 2.31 22.04 23.05
N ARG A 10 2.61 23.33 23.33
CA ARG A 10 3.93 23.92 23.13
C ARG A 10 4.70 23.70 24.41
N PRO A 11 5.81 23.00 24.42
CA PRO A 11 6.68 22.97 25.57
C PRO A 11 7.37 24.33 25.74
N ASP A 12 7.59 24.68 26.97
CA ASP A 12 8.55 25.70 27.35
C ASP A 12 9.95 25.19 26.99
N SER A 13 10.81 26.00 26.47
CA SER A 13 12.21 25.79 26.07
C SER A 13 12.78 24.36 26.22
N GLY A 14 13.05 23.69 25.10
CA GLY A 14 13.73 22.37 25.09
C GLY A 14 13.09 21.30 24.20
N SER A 15 12.07 21.64 23.40
CA SER A 15 11.54 20.68 22.43
C SER A 15 12.46 20.49 21.25
N LEU A 16 12.72 19.23 20.91
CA LEU A 16 13.51 18.86 19.74
C LEU A 16 12.70 19.08 18.45
N GLU A 17 11.43 18.71 18.48
CA GLU A 17 10.51 18.81 17.34
C GLU A 17 9.12 19.18 17.84
N THR A 18 8.42 20.04 17.12
CA THR A 18 7.01 20.37 17.39
C THR A 18 6.17 20.10 16.16
N PHE A 19 5.10 19.32 16.33
CA PHE A 19 4.21 18.94 15.28
C PHE A 19 2.80 19.49 15.50
N ARG A 20 2.10 19.76 14.40
CA ARG A 20 0.66 19.93 14.39
C ARG A 20 -0.02 18.60 14.16
N ILE A 21 -1.11 18.38 14.88
CA ILE A 21 -1.93 17.17 14.75
C ILE A 21 -3.03 17.42 13.72
N LEU A 22 -3.09 16.59 12.68
CA LEU A 22 -4.11 16.62 11.65
C LEU A 22 -4.92 15.31 11.63
N PRO A 23 -6.27 15.38 11.49
CA PRO A 23 -7.11 16.56 11.50
C PRO A 23 -7.14 17.24 12.88
N PRO A 24 -7.55 18.53 12.97
CA PRO A 24 -7.58 19.26 14.24
C PRO A 24 -8.60 18.71 15.25
N ARG A 25 -9.55 17.89 14.78
CA ARG A 25 -10.55 17.21 15.62
C ARG A 25 -10.59 15.72 15.31
N GLY A 26 -10.88 14.91 16.34
CA GLY A 26 -10.94 13.46 16.21
C GLY A 26 -9.57 12.77 16.28
N ARG A 27 -9.47 11.57 15.72
CA ARG A 27 -8.25 10.74 15.79
C ARG A 27 -7.13 11.35 14.95
N ALA A 28 -5.95 11.51 15.53
CA ALA A 28 -4.76 11.97 14.84
C ALA A 28 -4.38 11.00 13.68
N ARG A 29 -4.02 11.56 12.53
CA ARG A 29 -3.63 10.78 11.33
C ARG A 29 -2.31 11.24 10.73
N LEU A 30 -1.92 12.46 11.05
CA LEU A 30 -0.70 13.07 10.57
C LEU A 30 -0.15 14.01 11.63
N LEU A 31 1.12 13.86 11.95
CA LEU A 31 1.93 14.86 12.61
C LEU A 31 2.68 15.62 11.52
N ALA A 32 2.45 16.92 11.43
CA ALA A 32 3.02 17.78 10.39
C ALA A 32 3.85 18.89 11.01
N PRO A 33 4.80 19.49 10.29
CA PRO A 33 5.56 20.65 10.74
C PRO A 33 4.66 21.78 11.22
N ALA A 34 5.18 22.62 12.11
CA ALA A 34 4.37 23.63 12.79
C ALA A 34 3.80 24.71 11.86
N SER A 35 4.47 25.05 10.77
CA SER A 35 4.07 26.13 9.85
C SER A 35 4.73 25.98 8.49
N GLY A 36 4.53 26.96 7.61
CA GLY A 36 5.24 27.09 6.35
C GLY A 36 4.69 26.24 5.22
N ASN A 37 5.47 26.17 4.15
CA ASN A 37 5.18 25.31 2.99
C ASN A 37 5.27 23.84 3.37
N GLU A 38 6.08 23.49 4.34
CA GLU A 38 6.31 22.14 4.85
C GLU A 38 5.02 21.54 5.44
N LEU A 39 4.22 22.37 6.14
CA LEU A 39 2.90 21.96 6.64
C LEU A 39 1.95 21.61 5.47
N ILE A 40 1.92 22.46 4.45
CA ILE A 40 1.08 22.26 3.26
C ILE A 40 1.58 21.03 2.49
N GLY A 41 2.88 20.94 2.28
CA GLY A 41 3.55 19.85 1.60
C GLY A 41 3.31 18.50 2.28
N SER A 42 3.45 18.46 3.60
CA SER A 42 3.15 17.26 4.39
C SER A 42 1.72 16.80 4.22
N TYR A 43 0.75 17.72 4.27
CA TYR A 43 -0.64 17.36 4.06
C TYR A 43 -0.91 16.88 2.63
N SER A 44 -0.38 17.56 1.61
CA SER A 44 -0.56 17.17 0.21
C SER A 44 0.06 15.80 -0.08
N THR A 45 1.24 15.54 0.44
CA THR A 45 1.98 14.28 0.33
C THR A 45 1.15 13.11 0.87
N PHE A 46 0.63 13.23 2.09
CA PHE A 46 -0.13 12.15 2.73
C PHE A 46 -1.64 12.15 2.42
N ALA A 47 -2.17 13.21 1.81
CA ALA A 47 -3.57 13.30 1.37
C ALA A 47 -3.80 12.79 -0.05
N ASN A 48 -2.75 12.40 -0.78
CA ASN A 48 -2.86 11.85 -2.13
C ASN A 48 -3.88 10.71 -2.16
N GLY A 49 -4.88 10.83 -3.05
CA GLY A 49 -5.99 9.88 -3.15
C GLY A 49 -7.33 10.35 -2.58
N ARG A 50 -7.41 11.46 -1.82
CA ARG A 50 -8.66 11.93 -1.18
C ARG A 50 -9.59 12.76 -2.08
N GLY A 51 -9.33 12.84 -3.38
CA GLY A 51 -10.19 13.50 -4.36
C GLY A 51 -10.42 14.99 -4.05
N PHE A 52 -11.61 15.49 -4.39
CA PHE A 52 -12.00 16.89 -4.22
C PHE A 52 -11.90 17.39 -2.77
N ARG A 53 -12.25 16.54 -1.78
CA ARG A 53 -12.13 16.89 -0.36
C ARG A 53 -10.67 17.15 0.06
N GLY A 54 -9.73 16.32 -0.43
CA GLY A 54 -8.31 16.52 -0.17
C GLY A 54 -7.81 17.84 -0.74
N ALA A 55 -8.17 18.15 -1.99
CA ALA A 55 -7.82 19.41 -2.65
C ALA A 55 -8.39 20.63 -1.90
N ALA A 56 -9.65 20.59 -1.48
CA ALA A 56 -10.29 21.67 -0.73
C ALA A 56 -9.58 21.93 0.61
N ILE A 57 -9.20 20.87 1.36
CA ILE A 57 -8.46 21.02 2.61
C ILE A 57 -7.06 21.58 2.36
N THR A 58 -6.35 21.10 1.33
CA THR A 58 -5.04 21.64 0.96
C THR A 58 -5.13 23.15 0.64
N SER A 59 -6.14 23.56 -0.14
CA SER A 59 -6.37 24.99 -0.45
C SER A 59 -6.70 25.80 0.80
N GLY A 60 -7.49 25.25 1.71
CA GLY A 60 -7.80 25.89 3.00
C GLY A 60 -6.55 26.03 3.90
N LEU A 61 -5.70 25.02 3.98
CA LEU A 61 -4.43 25.07 4.69
C LEU A 61 -3.50 26.11 4.07
N TRP A 62 -3.41 26.14 2.74
CA TRP A 62 -2.62 27.12 2.02
C TRP A 62 -3.06 28.56 2.33
N ALA A 63 -4.37 28.83 2.33
CA ALA A 63 -4.91 30.13 2.69
C ALA A 63 -4.61 30.47 4.16
N ALA A 64 -4.79 29.52 5.09
CA ALA A 64 -4.52 29.73 6.52
C ALA A 64 -3.04 30.06 6.78
N VAL A 65 -2.12 29.37 6.11
CA VAL A 65 -0.67 29.64 6.22
C VAL A 65 -0.35 31.02 5.66
N ARG A 66 -0.84 31.36 4.46
CA ARG A 66 -0.61 32.66 3.80
C ARG A 66 -1.13 33.85 4.60
N LEU A 67 -2.25 33.65 5.30
CA LEU A 67 -2.87 34.68 6.13
C LEU A 67 -2.34 34.72 7.57
N GLY A 68 -1.35 33.89 7.91
CA GLY A 68 -0.82 33.78 9.27
C GLY A 68 -1.83 33.24 10.30
N GLN A 69 -2.89 32.55 9.85
CA GLN A 69 -3.98 32.04 10.67
C GLN A 69 -3.88 30.54 11.00
N SER A 70 -2.75 29.91 10.64
CA SER A 70 -2.55 28.45 10.86
C SER A 70 -2.75 28.07 12.33
N ASP A 71 -2.34 28.92 13.27
CA ASP A 71 -2.49 28.69 14.72
C ASP A 71 -3.92 28.68 15.21
N ARG A 72 -4.82 29.41 14.53
CA ARG A 72 -6.25 29.44 14.86
C ARG A 72 -7.04 28.27 14.30
N VAL A 73 -6.57 27.74 13.16
CA VAL A 73 -7.23 26.63 12.46
C VAL A 73 -6.72 25.28 12.96
N LEU A 74 -5.43 25.20 13.33
CA LEU A 74 -4.74 24.01 13.78
C LEU A 74 -4.13 24.27 15.16
N ASP A 75 -4.96 24.17 16.19
CA ASP A 75 -4.61 24.45 17.58
C ASP A 75 -3.90 23.28 18.29
N ARG A 76 -4.20 22.02 17.84
CA ARG A 76 -3.60 20.82 18.44
C ARG A 76 -2.15 20.64 18.03
N ARG A 77 -1.30 20.50 19.03
CA ARG A 77 0.15 20.28 18.86
C ARG A 77 0.64 19.18 19.78
N VAL A 78 1.71 18.55 19.37
CA VAL A 78 2.50 17.63 20.19
C VAL A 78 3.96 17.97 19.97
N SER A 79 4.75 17.91 21.01
CA SER A 79 6.19 18.17 20.95
C SER A 79 6.97 16.97 21.45
N LEU A 80 8.06 16.67 20.75
CA LEU A 80 9.04 15.70 21.19
C LEU A 80 10.04 16.41 22.11
N VAL A 81 10.11 15.94 23.35
CA VAL A 81 11.01 16.47 24.37
C VAL A 81 12.02 15.40 24.73
N ALA A 82 13.29 15.78 24.84
CA ALA A 82 14.32 14.90 25.36
C ALA A 82 14.36 15.01 26.89
N HIS A 83 14.59 13.89 27.55
CA HIS A 83 14.93 13.86 28.96
C HIS A 83 16.43 14.09 29.17
N ASP A 84 16.83 14.38 30.42
CA ASP A 84 18.17 14.76 30.80
C ASP A 84 19.29 13.95 30.14
N GLY A 85 20.21 14.64 29.48
CA GLY A 85 21.40 14.05 28.84
C GLY A 85 21.21 13.52 27.43
N VAL A 86 20.03 13.68 26.83
CA VAL A 86 19.80 13.31 25.44
C VAL A 86 19.78 14.57 24.57
N GLU A 87 20.70 14.68 23.64
CA GLU A 87 20.76 15.74 22.64
C GLU A 87 20.30 15.20 21.27
N GLY A 88 19.51 16.00 20.54
CA GLY A 88 19.08 15.68 19.19
C GLY A 88 17.88 14.70 19.09
N SER A 89 17.37 14.57 17.90
CA SER A 89 16.31 13.61 17.53
C SER A 89 16.96 12.49 16.73
N PRO A 90 17.00 11.23 17.24
CA PRO A 90 17.65 10.12 16.52
C PRO A 90 17.10 9.91 15.11
N LEU A 91 15.79 10.13 14.91
CA LEU A 91 15.18 10.02 13.60
C LEU A 91 15.67 11.12 12.65
N ARG A 92 15.85 12.35 13.16
CA ARG A 92 16.42 13.44 12.37
C ARG A 92 17.86 13.14 11.99
N GLU A 93 18.68 12.69 12.94
CA GLU A 93 20.08 12.32 12.71
C GLU A 93 20.22 11.22 11.65
N LEU A 94 19.36 10.20 11.69
CA LEU A 94 19.31 9.16 10.64
C LEU A 94 19.00 9.80 9.28
N LEU A 95 17.96 10.63 9.20
CA LEU A 95 17.55 11.25 7.93
C LEU A 95 18.63 12.21 7.41
N GLU A 96 19.28 13.00 8.28
CA GLU A 96 20.41 13.87 7.92
C GLU A 96 21.60 13.08 7.37
N SER A 97 21.93 11.94 7.99
CA SER A 97 23.02 11.08 7.53
C SER A 97 22.75 10.48 6.14
N VAL A 98 21.47 10.20 5.83
CA VAL A 98 21.06 9.60 4.55
C VAL A 98 20.89 10.66 3.46
N LEU A 99 20.33 11.83 3.81
CA LEU A 99 20.05 12.92 2.86
C LEU A 99 21.25 13.86 2.66
N HIS A 100 22.24 13.81 3.54
CA HIS A 100 23.39 14.72 3.54
C HIS A 100 23.00 16.22 3.60
N THR A 101 21.86 16.51 4.21
CA THR A 101 21.37 17.88 4.44
C THR A 101 20.58 17.94 5.74
N PRO A 102 20.70 19.02 6.54
CA PRO A 102 19.84 19.26 7.70
C PRO A 102 18.57 20.04 7.36
N ASP A 103 18.44 20.54 6.12
CA ASP A 103 17.40 21.50 5.73
C ASP A 103 16.13 20.79 5.28
N PHE A 104 15.45 20.17 6.25
CA PHE A 104 14.14 19.56 6.07
C PHE A 104 13.31 19.58 7.36
N SER A 105 12.02 19.44 7.20
CA SER A 105 11.06 19.22 8.27
C SER A 105 10.55 17.77 8.24
N ILE A 106 10.22 17.22 9.42
CA ILE A 106 9.70 15.86 9.55
C ILE A 106 8.17 15.90 9.55
N ALA A 107 7.55 14.99 8.77
CA ALA A 107 6.12 14.71 8.83
C ALA A 107 5.90 13.22 9.07
N ILE A 108 4.96 12.86 9.96
CA ILE A 108 4.74 11.47 10.38
C ILE A 108 3.29 11.09 10.13
N ARG A 109 3.08 10.11 9.27
CA ARG A 109 1.76 9.52 9.04
C ARG A 109 1.46 8.48 10.10
N LEU A 110 0.43 8.74 10.90
CA LEU A 110 -0.09 7.80 11.89
C LEU A 110 -1.10 6.87 11.21
N THR A 111 -0.70 5.64 10.99
CA THR A 111 -1.57 4.57 10.48
C THR A 111 -2.09 3.78 11.67
N SER A 112 -3.37 3.87 11.93
CA SER A 112 -4.01 3.12 13.02
C SER A 112 -5.18 2.30 12.48
N GLY A 113 -5.39 1.10 13.01
CA GLY A 113 -6.48 0.21 12.62
C GLY A 113 -6.32 -0.38 11.21
N ARG A 114 -5.08 -0.59 10.75
CA ARG A 114 -4.77 -1.35 9.54
C ARG A 114 -3.82 -2.49 9.89
N PRO A 115 -3.98 -3.66 9.25
CA PRO A 115 -3.16 -4.84 9.52
C PRO A 115 -1.65 -4.61 9.35
N ASN A 116 -1.27 -3.68 8.46
CA ASN A 116 0.13 -3.39 8.13
C ASN A 116 0.50 -1.97 8.60
N ALA A 117 0.10 -1.60 9.83
CA ALA A 117 0.40 -0.28 10.37
C ALA A 117 1.90 -0.12 10.60
N LYS A 118 2.59 0.41 9.59
CA LYS A 118 3.97 0.91 9.69
C LYS A 118 3.95 2.41 9.96
N LEU A 119 4.92 2.89 10.70
CA LEU A 119 5.14 4.31 10.81
C LEU A 119 5.77 4.79 9.50
N VAL A 120 5.12 5.74 8.84
CA VAL A 120 5.64 6.34 7.61
C VAL A 120 6.02 7.79 7.89
N VAL A 121 7.29 8.08 7.74
CA VAL A 121 7.88 9.40 7.92
C VAL A 121 8.26 9.97 6.56
N ALA A 122 8.06 11.27 6.36
CA ALA A 122 8.58 12.00 5.22
C ALA A 122 9.51 13.11 5.69
N ALA A 123 10.66 13.26 5.04
CA ALA A 123 11.47 14.47 5.11
C ALA A 123 10.95 15.43 4.04
N ILE A 124 10.55 16.63 4.44
CA ILE A 124 9.91 17.64 3.59
C ILE A 124 10.83 18.84 3.46
N SER A 125 11.11 19.26 2.25
CA SER A 125 11.95 20.44 1.97
C SER A 125 11.27 21.75 2.42
N PRO A 126 11.99 22.85 2.54
CA PRO A 126 11.43 24.17 2.82
C PRO A 126 10.38 24.63 1.79
N GLU A 127 10.46 24.11 0.55
CA GLU A 127 9.50 24.39 -0.51
C GLU A 127 8.21 23.55 -0.37
N GLY A 128 8.21 22.54 0.53
CA GLY A 128 7.08 21.65 0.79
C GLY A 128 7.09 20.37 -0.05
N GLU A 129 8.18 20.06 -0.73
CA GLU A 129 8.31 18.83 -1.50
C GLU A 129 8.99 17.72 -0.66
N PRO A 130 8.54 16.47 -0.76
CA PRO A 130 9.18 15.38 -0.04
C PRO A 130 10.54 15.02 -0.68
N PHE A 131 11.58 14.86 0.14
CA PHE A 131 12.87 14.30 -0.26
C PHE A 131 12.88 12.78 -0.23
N CYS A 132 12.36 12.21 0.85
CA CYS A 132 12.35 10.78 1.06
C CYS A 132 11.16 10.34 1.92
N PHE A 133 10.93 9.02 1.91
CA PHE A 133 10.03 8.35 2.84
C PHE A 133 10.78 7.29 3.63
N ALA A 134 10.63 7.32 4.95
CA ALA A 134 11.11 6.27 5.83
C ALA A 134 9.92 5.44 6.33
N LYS A 135 10.02 4.13 6.20
CA LYS A 135 9.07 3.13 6.69
C LYS A 135 9.72 2.41 7.87
N LEU A 136 9.12 2.54 9.06
CA LEU A 136 9.61 1.93 10.28
C LEU A 136 8.63 0.85 10.73
N ALA A 137 9.15 -0.34 11.01
CA ALA A 137 8.33 -1.49 11.38
C ALA A 137 7.94 -1.45 12.85
N GLY A 138 6.64 -1.50 13.15
CA GLY A 138 6.10 -1.54 14.50
C GLY A 138 6.03 -2.95 15.13
N GLY A 139 6.53 -3.99 14.45
CA GLY A 139 6.52 -5.37 14.93
C GLY A 139 7.00 -6.38 13.89
N PRO A 140 7.15 -7.67 14.26
CA PRO A 140 7.81 -8.68 13.42
C PRO A 140 7.15 -8.87 12.04
N HIS A 141 5.82 -8.91 11.98
CA HIS A 141 5.08 -9.06 10.72
C HIS A 141 5.34 -7.87 9.77
N VAL A 142 5.33 -6.65 10.31
CA VAL A 142 5.59 -5.44 9.52
C VAL A 142 7.07 -5.36 9.12
N ALA A 143 7.97 -5.84 9.97
CA ALA A 143 9.40 -5.89 9.67
C ALA A 143 9.68 -6.79 8.45
N GLU A 144 8.97 -7.92 8.32
CA GLU A 144 9.12 -8.78 7.15
C GLU A 144 8.64 -8.08 5.86
N LEU A 145 7.55 -7.32 5.91
CA LEU A 145 7.07 -6.54 4.77
C LEU A 145 8.08 -5.45 4.36
N VAL A 146 8.67 -4.75 5.34
CA VAL A 146 9.68 -3.72 5.08
C VAL A 146 10.93 -4.34 4.44
N ARG A 147 11.42 -5.48 4.97
CA ARG A 147 12.53 -6.23 4.37
C ARG A 147 12.21 -6.74 2.97
N HIS A 148 10.98 -7.23 2.77
CA HIS A 148 10.56 -7.73 1.47
C HIS A 148 10.51 -6.60 0.43
N GLU A 149 9.99 -5.43 0.80
CA GLU A 149 9.99 -4.24 -0.08
C GLU A 149 11.42 -3.83 -0.47
N SER A 150 12.33 -3.80 0.51
CA SER A 150 13.73 -3.46 0.28
C SER A 150 14.39 -4.41 -0.73
N ARG A 151 14.22 -5.73 -0.56
CA ARG A 151 14.75 -6.74 -1.50
C ARG A 151 14.14 -6.58 -2.87
N THR A 152 12.83 -6.40 -2.96
CA THR A 152 12.13 -6.20 -4.23
C THR A 152 12.63 -4.99 -4.98
N LEU A 153 12.83 -3.86 -4.30
CA LEU A 153 13.37 -2.65 -4.92
C LEU A 153 14.81 -2.85 -5.39
N ALA A 154 15.63 -3.56 -4.63
CA ALA A 154 17.01 -3.90 -5.05
C ALA A 154 17.02 -4.82 -6.27
N ASP A 155 16.15 -5.84 -6.31
CA ASP A 155 16.01 -6.73 -7.48
C ASP A 155 15.59 -5.95 -8.72
N LEU A 156 14.58 -5.08 -8.59
CA LEU A 156 14.07 -4.28 -9.70
C LEU A 156 15.09 -3.25 -10.19
N ALA A 157 15.86 -2.64 -9.30
CA ALA A 157 16.92 -1.70 -9.68
C ALA A 157 18.03 -2.33 -10.53
N ALA A 158 18.20 -3.67 -10.43
CA ALA A 158 19.18 -4.42 -11.23
C ALA A 158 18.67 -4.82 -12.62
N ILE A 159 17.40 -4.55 -12.96
CA ILE A 159 16.73 -4.97 -14.20
C ILE A 159 16.25 -3.73 -14.95
N GLU A 160 16.43 -3.70 -16.27
CA GLU A 160 15.87 -2.65 -17.12
C GLU A 160 14.33 -2.75 -17.18
N HIS A 161 13.64 -1.68 -16.85
CA HIS A 161 12.18 -1.59 -16.92
C HIS A 161 11.70 -0.17 -17.25
N SER A 162 10.47 -0.05 -17.74
CA SER A 162 9.88 1.23 -18.19
C SER A 162 9.27 2.08 -17.06
N MET A 163 9.13 1.53 -15.86
CA MET A 163 8.53 2.21 -14.71
C MET A 163 9.56 3.01 -13.93
N VAL A 164 9.11 4.07 -13.27
CA VAL A 164 9.87 4.78 -12.25
C VAL A 164 9.52 4.17 -10.90
N ILE A 165 10.53 3.68 -10.18
CA ILE A 165 10.41 3.10 -8.84
C ILE A 165 11.27 3.88 -7.85
N PRO A 166 10.96 3.86 -6.55
CA PRO A 166 11.80 4.49 -5.53
C PRO A 166 13.18 3.84 -5.46
N GLU A 167 14.21 4.66 -5.29
CA GLU A 167 15.55 4.19 -4.98
C GLU A 167 15.69 3.96 -3.47
N VAL A 168 16.39 2.91 -3.08
CA VAL A 168 16.67 2.61 -1.67
C VAL A 168 17.87 3.46 -1.23
N LEU A 169 17.63 4.34 -0.26
CA LEU A 169 18.65 5.19 0.36
C LEU A 169 19.25 4.54 1.61
N PHE A 170 18.42 3.80 2.36
CA PHE A 170 18.82 3.02 3.52
C PHE A 170 17.88 1.83 3.70
N ALA A 171 18.43 0.68 4.06
CA ALA A 171 17.64 -0.49 4.44
C ALA A 171 18.39 -1.30 5.50
N GLY A 172 17.72 -1.64 6.60
CA GLY A 172 18.27 -2.46 7.65
C GLY A 172 17.75 -2.12 9.04
N ASP A 173 18.40 -2.67 10.05
CA ASP A 173 18.08 -2.38 11.45
C ASP A 173 18.58 -0.98 11.84
N TRP A 174 17.69 -0.20 12.40
CA TRP A 174 18.00 1.05 13.05
C TRP A 174 17.48 1.04 14.48
N GLN A 175 18.37 0.94 15.45
CA GLN A 175 18.06 0.89 16.88
C GLN A 175 17.03 -0.21 17.26
N GLY A 176 17.13 -1.38 16.64
CA GLY A 176 16.22 -2.50 16.85
C GLY A 176 14.90 -2.41 16.05
N VAL A 177 14.80 -1.45 15.11
CA VAL A 177 13.64 -1.26 14.26
C VAL A 177 14.03 -1.47 12.80
N GLU A 178 13.41 -2.45 12.14
CA GLU A 178 13.59 -2.64 10.70
C GLU A 178 13.10 -1.40 9.95
N THR A 179 13.99 -0.78 9.18
CA THR A 179 13.78 0.52 8.55
C THR A 179 14.16 0.49 7.09
N LEU A 180 13.30 1.09 6.26
CA LEU A 180 13.55 1.32 4.83
C LEU A 180 13.36 2.80 4.54
N ILE A 181 14.38 3.45 3.98
CA ILE A 181 14.31 4.84 3.48
C ILE A 181 14.45 4.80 1.96
N THR A 182 13.52 5.43 1.27
CA THR A 182 13.49 5.50 -0.19
C THR A 182 13.36 6.94 -0.66
N THR A 183 13.82 7.22 -1.88
CA THR A 183 13.58 8.50 -2.54
C THR A 183 12.10 8.79 -2.68
N ALA A 184 11.70 10.04 -2.53
CA ALA A 184 10.36 10.48 -2.91
C ALA A 184 10.31 10.72 -4.42
N LEU A 185 9.23 10.29 -5.04
CA LEU A 185 9.03 10.43 -6.48
C LEU A 185 8.01 11.52 -6.79
N PRO A 186 8.25 12.38 -7.81
CA PRO A 186 7.29 13.36 -8.28
C PRO A 186 6.11 12.66 -8.97
N MET A 187 5.07 12.35 -8.21
CA MET A 187 3.96 11.52 -8.66
C MET A 187 2.67 12.32 -8.85
N ARG A 188 2.20 12.43 -10.08
CA ARG A 188 0.85 12.92 -10.41
C ARG A 188 -0.15 11.77 -10.38
N ARG A 189 -1.39 12.08 -10.03
CA ARG A 189 -2.46 11.07 -9.99
C ARG A 189 -2.65 10.37 -11.33
N LEU A 190 -2.84 9.08 -11.28
CA LEU A 190 -3.19 8.28 -12.45
C LEU A 190 -4.55 8.72 -12.99
N PRO A 191 -4.67 9.11 -14.29
CA PRO A 191 -5.95 9.43 -14.90
C PRO A 191 -6.86 8.19 -14.93
N ARG A 192 -8.18 8.39 -14.98
CA ARG A 192 -9.14 7.27 -15.01
C ARG A 192 -8.97 6.35 -16.22
N SER A 193 -8.52 6.87 -17.33
CA SER A 193 -8.30 6.17 -18.60
C SER A 193 -6.85 5.71 -18.78
N ALA A 194 -6.11 5.41 -17.71
CA ALA A 194 -4.68 5.14 -17.79
C ALA A 194 -4.36 3.74 -18.35
N VAL A 195 -4.55 3.56 -19.64
CA VAL A 195 -4.14 2.36 -20.40
C VAL A 195 -2.67 2.01 -20.15
N THR A 196 -1.81 3.02 -20.00
CA THR A 196 -0.37 2.85 -19.70
C THR A 196 -0.14 2.02 -18.43
N ALA A 197 -0.93 2.23 -17.36
CA ALA A 197 -0.79 1.46 -16.13
C ALA A 197 -1.15 -0.02 -16.33
N HIS A 198 -2.17 -0.30 -17.13
CA HIS A 198 -2.61 -1.67 -17.38
C HIS A 198 -1.61 -2.45 -18.24
N ARG A 199 -1.00 -1.80 -19.23
CA ARG A 199 0.08 -2.40 -20.03
C ARG A 199 1.35 -2.61 -19.19
N ALA A 200 1.67 -1.69 -18.30
CA ALA A 200 2.85 -1.81 -17.45
C ALA A 200 2.75 -2.98 -16.46
N SER A 201 1.53 -3.36 -16.00
CA SER A 201 1.34 -4.59 -15.22
C SER A 201 1.74 -5.84 -16.02
N ASP A 202 1.45 -5.86 -17.31
CA ASP A 202 1.85 -6.96 -18.19
C ASP A 202 3.38 -6.97 -18.46
N ASP A 203 3.98 -5.79 -18.62
CA ASP A 203 5.43 -5.67 -18.77
C ASP A 203 6.16 -6.09 -17.49
N LEU A 204 5.63 -5.73 -16.32
CA LEU A 204 6.15 -6.14 -15.01
C LEU A 204 6.22 -7.67 -14.89
N CYS A 205 5.19 -8.37 -15.36
CA CYS A 205 5.13 -9.82 -15.30
C CYS A 205 6.33 -10.50 -15.99
N ARG A 206 6.87 -9.88 -17.03
CA ARG A 206 7.99 -10.42 -17.81
C ARG A 206 9.36 -10.25 -17.15
N LEU A 207 9.48 -9.36 -16.15
CA LEU A 207 10.78 -9.00 -15.56
C LEU A 207 11.46 -10.17 -14.81
N SER A 208 10.69 -11.13 -14.30
CA SER A 208 11.25 -12.31 -13.60
C SER A 208 11.39 -13.55 -14.48
N GLY A 209 11.16 -13.40 -15.81
CA GLY A 209 11.00 -14.54 -16.70
C GLY A 209 9.61 -15.18 -16.54
N MET A 210 8.99 -15.50 -17.67
CA MET A 210 7.65 -16.10 -17.66
C MET A 210 7.74 -17.61 -17.72
N GLN A 211 6.92 -18.29 -16.92
CA GLN A 211 6.77 -19.74 -16.90
C GLN A 211 5.31 -20.10 -17.09
N ALA A 212 5.02 -21.06 -17.94
CA ALA A 212 3.68 -21.63 -18.08
C ALA A 212 3.56 -22.88 -17.22
N ALA A 213 2.48 -23.00 -16.46
CA ALA A 213 2.18 -24.16 -15.64
C ALA A 213 0.67 -24.24 -15.38
N GLU A 214 0.17 -25.44 -15.07
CA GLU A 214 -1.16 -25.59 -14.48
C GLU A 214 -1.20 -24.89 -13.12
N LEU A 215 -2.34 -24.26 -12.79
CA LEU A 215 -2.49 -23.53 -11.53
C LEU A 215 -2.16 -24.41 -10.32
N ALA A 216 -2.74 -25.62 -10.26
CA ALA A 216 -2.56 -26.55 -9.13
C ALA A 216 -1.11 -27.05 -8.97
N ALA A 217 -0.31 -27.01 -10.04
CA ALA A 217 1.10 -27.41 -10.05
C ALA A 217 2.09 -26.24 -9.87
N SER A 218 1.57 -25.01 -9.69
CA SER A 218 2.41 -23.81 -9.59
C SER A 218 2.90 -23.53 -8.18
N GLY A 219 4.10 -22.94 -8.07
CA GLY A 219 4.64 -22.45 -6.80
C GLY A 219 3.75 -21.37 -6.15
N TYR A 220 3.02 -20.60 -6.95
CA TYR A 220 2.01 -19.65 -6.45
C TYR A 220 0.91 -20.37 -5.65
N TRP A 221 0.37 -21.46 -6.21
CA TRP A 221 -0.70 -22.22 -5.56
C TRP A 221 -0.24 -22.96 -4.32
N ASP A 222 0.96 -23.53 -4.36
CA ASP A 222 1.58 -24.17 -3.19
C ASP A 222 1.76 -23.18 -2.03
N ARG A 223 2.19 -21.95 -2.32
CA ARG A 223 2.26 -20.90 -1.31
C ARG A 223 0.87 -20.52 -0.77
N MET A 224 -0.14 -20.46 -1.62
CA MET A 224 -1.52 -20.16 -1.19
C MET A 224 -2.01 -21.24 -0.22
N LYS A 225 -1.81 -22.51 -0.52
CA LYS A 225 -2.13 -23.63 0.38
C LYS A 225 -1.30 -23.60 1.68
N GLY A 226 -0.02 -23.26 1.60
CA GLY A 226 0.85 -23.10 2.75
C GLY A 226 0.39 -21.98 3.70
N ARG A 227 -0.08 -20.85 3.17
CA ARG A 227 -0.67 -19.76 3.94
C ARG A 227 -1.93 -20.20 4.66
N LEU A 228 -2.83 -20.95 3.99
CA LEU A 228 -4.01 -21.54 4.64
C LEU A 228 -3.61 -22.48 5.78
N ALA A 229 -2.66 -23.39 5.56
CA ALA A 229 -2.20 -24.32 6.59
C ALA A 229 -1.69 -23.57 7.85
N THR A 230 -1.04 -22.43 7.68
CA THR A 230 -0.62 -21.56 8.78
C THR A 230 -1.83 -20.94 9.51
N LEU A 231 -2.87 -20.54 8.78
CA LEU A 231 -4.10 -19.96 9.35
C LEU A 231 -4.96 -21.01 10.09
N GLN A 232 -4.95 -22.28 9.67
CA GLN A 232 -5.70 -23.38 10.32
C GLN A 232 -5.26 -23.63 11.78
N SER A 233 -4.05 -23.21 12.13
CA SER A 233 -3.58 -23.25 13.53
C SER A 233 -4.20 -22.15 14.41
N SER A 234 -4.92 -21.19 13.83
CA SER A 234 -5.65 -20.13 14.52
C SER A 234 -7.16 -20.33 14.30
N ASP A 235 -7.94 -20.47 15.37
CA ASP A 235 -9.41 -20.70 15.34
C ASP A 235 -10.21 -19.49 14.79
N GLY A 236 -9.84 -18.99 13.61
CA GLY A 236 -10.53 -17.87 12.96
C GLY A 236 -11.81 -18.32 12.24
N PRO A 237 -12.95 -17.59 12.36
CA PRO A 237 -14.23 -17.98 11.74
C PRO A 237 -14.21 -18.04 10.20
N GLU A 238 -13.17 -17.53 9.56
CA GLU A 238 -13.06 -17.46 8.10
C GLU A 238 -12.20 -18.55 7.49
N VAL A 239 -11.48 -19.34 8.30
CA VAL A 239 -10.58 -20.39 7.80
C VAL A 239 -11.33 -21.40 6.95
N GLY A 240 -12.48 -21.90 7.40
CA GLY A 240 -13.30 -22.84 6.62
C GLY A 240 -13.84 -22.25 5.30
N LEU A 241 -14.10 -20.95 5.26
CA LEU A 241 -14.51 -20.29 4.02
C LEU A 241 -13.33 -20.15 3.04
N ILE A 242 -12.13 -19.87 3.55
CA ILE A 242 -10.91 -19.81 2.72
C ILE A 242 -10.62 -21.21 2.16
N GLU A 243 -10.71 -22.25 2.99
CA GLU A 243 -10.51 -23.66 2.60
C GLU A 243 -11.46 -24.06 1.46
N SER A 244 -12.77 -23.89 1.67
CA SER A 244 -13.77 -24.15 0.63
C SER A 244 -13.54 -23.36 -0.67
N SER A 245 -12.97 -22.16 -0.54
CA SER A 245 -12.67 -21.31 -1.71
C SER A 245 -11.43 -21.79 -2.46
N ILE A 246 -10.43 -22.30 -1.75
CA ILE A 246 -9.25 -22.93 -2.35
C ILE A 246 -9.68 -24.18 -3.13
N GLU A 247 -10.50 -25.05 -2.51
CA GLU A 247 -11.07 -26.24 -3.17
C GLU A 247 -11.86 -25.85 -4.43
N PHE A 248 -12.76 -24.86 -4.32
CA PHE A 248 -13.54 -24.37 -5.46
C PHE A 248 -12.65 -23.86 -6.61
N VAL A 249 -11.60 -23.12 -6.31
CA VAL A 249 -10.65 -22.59 -7.31
C VAL A 249 -9.87 -23.72 -7.95
N GLU A 250 -9.41 -24.70 -7.15
CA GLU A 250 -8.64 -25.86 -7.62
C GLU A 250 -9.47 -26.75 -8.52
N ASP A 251 -10.71 -27.07 -8.13
CA ASP A 251 -11.63 -27.88 -8.93
C ASP A 251 -11.94 -27.25 -10.28
N ARG A 252 -12.05 -25.90 -10.32
CA ARG A 252 -12.50 -25.21 -11.52
C ARG A 252 -11.36 -24.83 -12.45
N TRP A 253 -10.21 -24.43 -11.93
CA TRP A 253 -9.09 -23.91 -12.71
C TRP A 253 -7.75 -24.58 -12.40
N GLY A 254 -7.71 -25.56 -11.50
CA GLY A 254 -6.46 -26.23 -11.11
C GLY A 254 -5.69 -26.81 -12.29
N ALA A 255 -6.37 -27.47 -13.25
CA ALA A 255 -5.79 -28.01 -14.47
C ALA A 255 -5.64 -26.96 -15.60
N SER A 256 -6.02 -25.71 -15.36
CA SER A 256 -5.84 -24.65 -16.36
C SER A 256 -4.41 -24.15 -16.37
N GLU A 257 -3.82 -24.04 -17.55
CA GLU A 257 -2.50 -23.46 -17.73
C GLU A 257 -2.52 -21.93 -17.57
N PHE A 258 -1.65 -21.38 -16.75
CA PHE A 258 -1.41 -19.95 -16.58
C PHE A 258 0.05 -19.61 -16.89
N GLU A 259 0.27 -18.40 -17.39
CA GLU A 259 1.59 -17.80 -17.40
C GLU A 259 1.84 -17.13 -16.04
N PHE A 260 2.99 -17.38 -15.43
CA PHE A 260 3.41 -16.82 -14.15
C PHE A 260 4.58 -15.88 -14.34
N GLY A 261 4.61 -14.80 -13.59
CA GLY A 261 5.67 -13.83 -13.60
C GLY A 261 5.56 -12.86 -12.42
N ARG A 262 6.30 -11.75 -12.47
CA ARG A 262 6.28 -10.79 -11.37
C ARG A 262 4.97 -10.00 -11.33
N GLY A 263 4.40 -9.90 -10.13
CA GLY A 263 3.31 -8.98 -9.82
C GLY A 263 3.71 -8.00 -8.73
N HIS A 264 3.04 -6.87 -8.70
CA HIS A 264 3.18 -5.86 -7.66
C HIS A 264 2.47 -6.26 -6.36
N GLY A 265 1.34 -6.93 -6.49
CA GLY A 265 0.54 -7.44 -5.37
C GLY A 265 -0.30 -6.40 -4.62
N ASP A 266 -0.12 -5.10 -4.87
CA ASP A 266 -1.01 -4.00 -4.42
C ASP A 266 -1.17 -2.95 -5.52
N TRP A 267 -1.50 -3.42 -6.74
CA TRP A 267 -1.70 -2.58 -7.92
C TRP A 267 -2.96 -1.76 -7.77
N SER A 268 -2.83 -0.51 -7.35
CA SER A 268 -3.96 0.36 -7.04
C SER A 268 -3.65 1.81 -7.38
N ARG A 269 -4.69 2.64 -7.57
CA ARG A 269 -4.52 4.09 -7.79
C ARG A 269 -3.79 4.83 -6.66
N ALA A 270 -3.67 4.22 -5.49
CA ALA A 270 -2.93 4.82 -4.39
C ALA A 270 -1.42 4.66 -4.55
N ASN A 271 -1.01 3.56 -5.20
CA ASN A 271 0.37 3.16 -5.37
C ASN A 271 0.90 3.44 -6.78
N LEU A 272 0.02 3.96 -7.67
CA LEU A 272 0.35 4.25 -9.06
C LEU A 272 0.17 5.73 -9.40
N GLY A 273 1.06 6.26 -10.21
CA GLY A 273 0.99 7.63 -10.70
C GLY A 273 1.82 7.84 -11.96
N LEU A 274 2.00 9.10 -12.35
CA LEU A 274 2.80 9.49 -13.51
C LEU A 274 3.85 10.52 -13.11
N ALA A 275 5.09 10.30 -13.55
CA ALA A 275 6.15 11.30 -13.64
C ALA A 275 6.35 11.65 -15.12
N GLY A 276 5.81 12.79 -15.53
CA GLY A 276 5.70 13.12 -16.97
C GLY A 276 4.81 12.10 -17.70
N LYS A 277 5.41 11.27 -18.56
CA LYS A 277 4.73 10.18 -19.30
C LYS A 277 5.02 8.80 -18.74
N GLN A 278 5.98 8.68 -17.82
CA GLN A 278 6.38 7.41 -17.25
C GLN A 278 5.46 7.01 -16.08
N LEU A 279 5.14 5.74 -16.00
CA LEU A 279 4.41 5.20 -14.86
C LEU A 279 5.33 5.16 -13.64
N VAL A 280 4.83 5.65 -12.52
CA VAL A 280 5.45 5.52 -11.20
C VAL A 280 4.71 4.45 -10.43
N ALA A 281 5.44 3.53 -9.80
CA ALA A 281 4.87 2.52 -8.90
C ALA A 281 5.64 2.53 -7.57
N ILE A 282 4.89 2.59 -6.46
CA ILE A 282 5.41 2.64 -5.08
C ILE A 282 4.74 1.56 -4.22
N ASP A 283 5.31 1.27 -3.04
CA ASP A 283 4.77 0.33 -2.05
C ASP A 283 4.83 -1.14 -2.52
N TRP A 284 6.06 -1.62 -2.75
CA TRP A 284 6.38 -2.93 -3.32
C TRP A 284 6.40 -4.08 -2.29
N GLU A 285 5.91 -3.86 -1.10
CA GLU A 285 5.93 -4.81 0.02
C GLU A 285 5.17 -6.12 -0.23
N ARG A 286 4.37 -6.19 -1.29
CA ARG A 286 3.56 -7.35 -1.67
C ARG A 286 3.97 -7.99 -3.00
N SER A 287 5.02 -7.48 -3.62
CA SER A 287 5.48 -7.99 -4.90
C SER A 287 5.96 -9.44 -4.79
N GLN A 288 5.63 -10.24 -5.79
CA GLN A 288 6.09 -11.64 -5.89
C GLN A 288 6.54 -11.92 -7.31
N ALA A 289 7.52 -12.82 -7.47
CA ALA A 289 8.16 -13.10 -8.76
C ALA A 289 7.38 -14.09 -9.64
N ASP A 290 6.39 -14.80 -9.09
CA ASP A 290 5.68 -15.89 -9.74
C ASP A 290 4.19 -15.89 -9.37
N VAL A 291 3.48 -14.85 -9.75
CA VAL A 291 2.02 -14.79 -9.66
C VAL A 291 1.39 -14.99 -11.04
N PRO A 292 0.13 -15.42 -11.12
CA PRO A 292 -0.57 -15.48 -12.40
C PRO A 292 -0.54 -14.15 -13.12
N ARG A 293 -0.16 -14.19 -14.40
CA ARG A 293 -0.09 -12.99 -15.25
C ARG A 293 -1.41 -12.22 -15.22
N ASN A 294 -1.31 -10.91 -15.08
CA ASN A 294 -2.44 -9.98 -14.96
C ASN A 294 -3.28 -10.10 -13.67
N LEU A 295 -2.84 -10.84 -12.65
CA LEU A 295 -3.51 -10.84 -11.34
C LEU A 295 -3.60 -9.42 -10.75
N ASP A 296 -2.61 -8.57 -10.98
CA ASP A 296 -2.61 -7.16 -10.59
C ASP A 296 -3.79 -6.36 -11.19
N LEU A 297 -4.26 -6.70 -12.40
CA LEU A 297 -5.42 -6.04 -12.99
C LEU A 297 -6.72 -6.41 -12.28
N ALA A 298 -6.87 -7.68 -11.89
CA ALA A 298 -8.01 -8.12 -11.09
C ALA A 298 -7.97 -7.47 -9.68
N HIS A 299 -6.79 -7.35 -9.10
CA HIS A 299 -6.60 -6.64 -7.83
C HIS A 299 -6.95 -5.15 -7.96
N PHE A 300 -6.56 -4.51 -9.07
CA PHE A 300 -6.93 -3.11 -9.36
C PHE A 300 -8.45 -2.93 -9.46
N ALA A 301 -9.15 -3.83 -10.19
CA ALA A 301 -10.60 -3.82 -10.28
C ALA A 301 -11.25 -3.93 -8.90
N LEU A 302 -10.80 -4.88 -8.09
CA LEU A 302 -11.30 -5.14 -6.74
C LEU A 302 -11.16 -3.90 -5.82
N ILE A 303 -10.02 -3.24 -5.85
CA ILE A 303 -9.76 -2.07 -4.99
C ILE A 303 -10.48 -0.82 -5.52
N ASP A 304 -10.54 -0.59 -6.83
CA ASP A 304 -11.18 0.59 -7.43
C ASP A 304 -12.71 0.53 -7.25
N ASP A 305 -13.33 -0.62 -7.49
CA ASP A 305 -14.75 -0.85 -7.25
C ASP A 305 -15.09 -0.83 -5.76
N GLY A 306 -14.24 -1.41 -4.91
CA GLY A 306 -14.38 -1.35 -3.46
C GLY A 306 -14.39 0.07 -2.90
N ARG A 307 -13.64 0.99 -3.52
CA ARG A 307 -13.65 2.42 -3.17
C ARG A 307 -14.88 3.14 -3.71
N SER A 308 -15.34 2.77 -4.90
CA SER A 308 -16.48 3.38 -5.58
C SER A 308 -17.80 2.95 -4.96
N ALA A 309 -17.91 1.69 -4.53
CA ALA A 309 -19.11 1.12 -3.92
C ALA A 309 -19.44 1.74 -2.54
N GLY A 310 -18.47 2.33 -1.85
CA GLY A 310 -18.68 2.89 -0.51
C GLY A 310 -19.12 1.82 0.49
N SER A 311 -20.39 1.90 0.95
CA SER A 311 -21.00 0.91 1.86
C SER A 311 -21.76 -0.21 1.14
N ARG A 312 -21.86 -0.19 -0.20
CA ARG A 312 -22.54 -1.24 -0.96
C ARG A 312 -21.70 -2.51 -0.97
N LEU A 313 -22.36 -3.65 -0.99
CA LEU A 313 -21.70 -4.94 -1.21
C LEU A 313 -21.09 -4.95 -2.62
N LEU A 314 -19.88 -5.49 -2.72
CA LEU A 314 -19.23 -5.74 -3.99
C LEU A 314 -19.96 -6.88 -4.72
N ASP A 315 -20.16 -6.72 -6.02
CA ASP A 315 -20.78 -7.72 -6.89
C ASP A 315 -19.70 -8.43 -7.72
N VAL A 316 -19.63 -9.76 -7.60
CA VAL A 316 -18.63 -10.58 -8.28
C VAL A 316 -18.73 -10.45 -9.80
N THR A 317 -19.96 -10.40 -10.37
CA THR A 317 -20.18 -10.28 -11.82
C THR A 317 -19.67 -8.93 -12.33
N LEU A 318 -19.88 -7.88 -11.54
CA LEU A 318 -19.35 -6.55 -11.85
C LEU A 318 -17.82 -6.54 -11.84
N LEU A 319 -17.20 -7.17 -10.85
CA LEU A 319 -15.75 -7.30 -10.76
C LEU A 319 -15.15 -8.08 -11.92
N GLU A 320 -15.77 -9.20 -12.30
CA GLU A 320 -15.33 -10.01 -13.46
C GLU A 320 -15.40 -9.19 -14.75
N ARG A 321 -16.50 -8.45 -14.96
CA ARG A 321 -16.64 -7.56 -16.11
C ARG A 321 -15.57 -6.47 -16.11
N HIS A 322 -15.34 -5.82 -14.98
CA HIS A 322 -14.30 -4.79 -14.85
C HIS A 322 -12.91 -5.39 -15.10
N THR A 323 -12.62 -6.57 -14.55
CA THR A 323 -11.35 -7.28 -14.83
C THR A 323 -11.21 -7.56 -16.34
N ALA A 324 -12.28 -8.04 -17.01
CA ALA A 324 -12.27 -8.27 -18.44
C ALA A 324 -12.00 -7.00 -19.26
N GLU A 325 -12.61 -5.87 -18.86
CA GLU A 325 -12.37 -4.57 -19.49
C GLU A 325 -10.89 -4.13 -19.33
N LEU A 326 -10.31 -4.32 -18.14
CA LEU A 326 -8.89 -3.98 -17.89
C LEU A 326 -7.95 -4.88 -18.69
N LEU A 327 -8.24 -6.18 -18.81
CA LEU A 327 -7.50 -7.10 -19.67
C LEU A 327 -7.52 -6.64 -21.14
N ALA A 328 -8.70 -6.30 -21.65
CA ALA A 328 -8.85 -5.79 -23.01
C ALA A 328 -8.08 -4.49 -23.23
N LEU A 329 -8.08 -3.55 -22.28
CA LEU A 329 -7.27 -2.34 -22.32
C LEU A 329 -5.77 -2.62 -22.31
N ALA A 330 -5.33 -3.69 -21.66
CA ALA A 330 -3.95 -4.18 -21.70
C ALA A 330 -3.62 -4.95 -22.99
N GLY A 331 -4.59 -5.16 -23.88
CA GLY A 331 -4.42 -5.95 -25.12
C GLY A 331 -4.41 -7.46 -24.86
N ARG A 332 -5.13 -7.95 -23.84
CA ARG A 332 -5.21 -9.34 -23.42
C ARG A 332 -6.60 -9.91 -23.61
N SER A 333 -6.69 -11.25 -23.78
CA SER A 333 -7.98 -11.94 -23.77
C SER A 333 -8.67 -11.82 -22.42
N SER A 334 -9.98 -11.67 -22.44
CA SER A 334 -10.83 -11.65 -21.24
C SER A 334 -11.15 -13.04 -20.67
N ASP A 335 -10.74 -14.12 -21.33
CA ASP A 335 -11.10 -15.50 -20.98
C ASP A 335 -10.69 -15.90 -19.55
N ARG A 336 -9.67 -15.26 -19.01
CA ARG A 336 -9.17 -15.49 -17.65
C ARG A 336 -9.76 -14.55 -16.58
N ALA A 337 -10.68 -13.66 -16.97
CA ALA A 337 -11.20 -12.64 -16.05
C ALA A 337 -11.84 -13.26 -14.80
N GLN A 338 -12.62 -14.35 -14.94
CA GLN A 338 -13.25 -15.03 -13.81
C GLN A 338 -12.22 -15.63 -12.85
N ALA A 339 -11.25 -16.38 -13.38
CA ALA A 339 -10.21 -17.01 -12.59
C ALA A 339 -9.36 -15.96 -11.86
N LEU A 340 -8.92 -14.92 -12.56
CA LEU A 340 -8.10 -13.85 -11.97
C LEU A 340 -8.87 -13.06 -10.90
N THR A 341 -10.19 -12.83 -11.11
CA THR A 341 -11.05 -12.20 -10.09
C THR A 341 -11.16 -13.07 -8.84
N ALA A 342 -11.38 -14.38 -9.00
CA ALA A 342 -11.45 -15.33 -7.89
C ALA A 342 -10.13 -15.36 -7.10
N LEU A 343 -9.00 -15.43 -7.81
CA LEU A 343 -7.67 -15.41 -7.19
C LEU A 343 -7.41 -14.10 -6.45
N ALA A 344 -7.76 -12.94 -7.03
CA ALA A 344 -7.58 -11.64 -6.38
C ALA A 344 -8.41 -11.51 -5.09
N VAL A 345 -9.66 -12.01 -5.11
CA VAL A 345 -10.52 -12.01 -3.92
C VAL A 345 -9.95 -12.95 -2.85
N LEU A 346 -9.54 -14.16 -3.23
CA LEU A 346 -8.93 -15.14 -2.32
C LEU A 346 -7.66 -14.57 -1.68
N GLU A 347 -6.76 -14.00 -2.48
CA GLU A 347 -5.55 -13.32 -1.99
C GLU A 347 -5.89 -12.25 -0.93
N MET A 348 -6.88 -11.43 -1.18
CA MET A 348 -7.26 -10.35 -0.28
C MET A 348 -7.81 -10.90 1.03
N VAL A 349 -8.67 -11.93 0.99
CA VAL A 349 -9.23 -12.54 2.20
C VAL A 349 -8.14 -13.22 3.03
N VAL A 350 -7.23 -13.98 2.39
CA VAL A 350 -6.10 -14.60 3.07
C VAL A 350 -5.22 -13.56 3.76
N ARG A 351 -4.91 -12.44 3.11
CA ARG A 351 -4.15 -11.33 3.71
C ARG A 351 -4.83 -10.73 4.94
N PHE A 352 -6.16 -10.59 4.91
CA PHE A 352 -6.90 -10.10 6.07
C PHE A 352 -6.89 -11.12 7.21
N ALA A 353 -7.06 -12.41 6.90
CA ALA A 353 -7.01 -13.48 7.91
C ALA A 353 -5.62 -13.56 8.57
N GLU A 354 -4.53 -13.48 7.79
CA GLU A 354 -3.16 -13.40 8.31
C GLU A 354 -2.96 -12.21 9.26
N ALA A 355 -3.51 -11.07 8.91
CA ALA A 355 -3.42 -9.87 9.73
C ALA A 355 -4.17 -10.03 11.06
N VAL A 356 -5.37 -10.60 11.03
CA VAL A 356 -6.15 -10.91 12.24
C VAL A 356 -5.42 -11.91 13.11
N SER A 357 -4.88 -12.98 12.51
CA SER A 357 -4.07 -13.99 13.22
C SER A 357 -2.81 -13.40 13.87
N ALA A 358 -2.23 -12.35 13.26
CA ALA A 358 -1.14 -11.58 13.83
C ALA A 358 -1.57 -10.57 14.93
N GLY A 359 -2.82 -10.60 15.39
CA GLY A 359 -3.36 -9.72 16.41
C GLY A 359 -3.63 -8.30 15.94
N LEU A 360 -3.72 -8.08 14.62
CA LEU A 360 -3.96 -6.76 14.04
C LEU A 360 -5.46 -6.55 13.78
N GLU A 361 -5.96 -5.33 14.02
CA GLU A 361 -7.33 -4.97 13.66
C GLU A 361 -7.48 -4.99 12.13
N ALA A 362 -8.23 -5.94 11.58
CA ALA A 362 -8.58 -6.00 10.17
C ALA A 362 -10.10 -5.93 10.00
N ASN A 363 -10.55 -5.14 9.05
CA ASN A 363 -11.96 -5.06 8.69
C ASN A 363 -12.16 -5.70 7.31
N ASP A 364 -12.53 -6.96 7.31
CA ASP A 364 -12.81 -7.76 6.11
C ASP A 364 -14.27 -7.76 5.67
N ALA A 365 -15.14 -7.03 6.38
CA ALA A 365 -16.59 -7.01 6.18
C ALA A 365 -17.04 -6.91 4.71
N LYS A 366 -16.16 -6.51 3.81
CA LYS A 366 -16.42 -6.41 2.36
C LYS A 366 -16.02 -7.66 1.58
N PHE A 367 -15.01 -8.39 2.02
CA PHE A 367 -14.39 -9.46 1.23
C PHE A 367 -14.93 -10.85 1.58
N GLY A 368 -15.28 -11.10 2.82
CA GLY A 368 -15.92 -12.36 3.22
C GLY A 368 -17.24 -12.65 2.47
N PRO A 369 -18.19 -11.68 2.35
CA PRO A 369 -19.38 -11.85 1.53
C PRO A 369 -19.06 -12.10 0.04
N LEU A 370 -17.99 -11.46 -0.49
CA LEU A 370 -17.59 -11.63 -1.88
C LEU A 370 -17.04 -13.04 -2.13
N LEU A 371 -16.24 -13.56 -1.21
CA LEU A 371 -15.70 -14.91 -1.27
C LEU A 371 -16.84 -15.95 -1.23
N ARG A 372 -17.82 -15.78 -0.33
CA ARG A 372 -19.04 -16.62 -0.31
C ARG A 372 -19.81 -16.58 -1.63
N ALA A 373 -19.94 -15.39 -2.22
CA ALA A 373 -20.64 -15.25 -3.51
C ALA A 373 -19.89 -15.95 -4.65
N LEU A 374 -18.56 -16.06 -4.59
CA LEU A 374 -17.78 -16.85 -5.55
C LEU A 374 -18.03 -18.34 -5.42
N THR A 375 -18.01 -18.87 -4.19
CA THR A 375 -18.13 -20.32 -3.93
C THR A 375 -19.57 -20.86 -4.09
N LEU A 376 -20.59 -20.02 -3.95
CA LEU A 376 -21.99 -20.42 -4.08
C LEU A 376 -22.51 -20.42 -5.54
N ARG A 377 -21.69 -20.10 -6.52
CA ARG A 377 -22.11 -20.11 -7.93
C ARG A 377 -22.27 -21.55 -8.46
N PRO A 378 -23.40 -21.85 -9.15
CA PRO A 378 -23.54 -23.12 -9.85
C PRO A 378 -22.43 -23.31 -10.89
N VAL A 379 -21.94 -24.52 -11.01
CA VAL A 379 -20.88 -24.90 -11.96
C VAL A 379 -21.31 -24.64 -13.42
N ASP A 380 -22.60 -24.60 -13.68
CA ASP A 380 -23.21 -24.55 -15.03
C ASP A 380 -23.37 -23.14 -15.63
N SER A 381 -22.91 -22.08 -14.95
CA SER A 381 -23.10 -20.68 -15.40
C SER A 381 -22.00 -20.15 -16.32
N VAL A 382 -21.16 -21.01 -16.89
CA VAL A 382 -20.12 -20.61 -17.86
C VAL A 382 -20.58 -20.94 -19.25
N PRO A 383 -20.66 -19.97 -20.19
CA PRO A 383 -20.85 -20.31 -21.60
C PRO A 383 -19.64 -21.16 -22.05
N PRO A 384 -19.91 -22.21 -22.87
CA PRO A 384 -18.82 -23.03 -23.40
C PRO A 384 -17.85 -22.13 -24.15
N SER A 385 -16.57 -22.34 -23.91
CA SER A 385 -15.50 -21.73 -24.71
C SER A 385 -15.78 -22.04 -26.18
N GLN A 386 -16.10 -21.01 -26.97
CA GLN A 386 -16.14 -21.18 -28.43
C GLN A 386 -14.68 -21.44 -28.84
N GLY A 387 -14.42 -22.66 -29.33
CA GLY A 387 -13.15 -23.12 -29.82
C GLY A 387 -12.68 -22.42 -31.10
#